data_4c8927cc0408b3871da3462f38cb33fc
#
_entry.id   4c8927cc0408b3871da3462f38cb33fc
#
_cell.length_a   1.000
_cell.length_b   1.000
_cell.length_c   1.000
_cell.angle_alpha   90.00
_cell.angle_beta   90.00
_cell.angle_gamma   90.00
#
_symmetry.space_group_name_H-M   'P 1'
#
loop_
_entity.id
_entity.type
_entity.pdbx_description
1 polymer ?
#
loop_
_entity_poly.entity_id
_entity_poly.type
_entity_poly.pdbx_seq_one_letter_code
_entity_poly.pdbx_strand_id
1 'polypeptide(L)'
;MSCWDSRKEQFGETCSGRPKPAAIRRSLAAYLLLAISITAGSSHVFSQSPSPTPAREGDAVGEKTGSAGQPDGQPTATPSPQTDDKGKQKGEKRGSLVIAPIPISSPAFGSGLILIAGYVFKFDKEDTVSPPSWAGLAGVYTNNGTRGLALGSRLYLKENKYQTTFAAMTGRANLDFYGIGRIPGKPAVVVPLSLGGKIFFGEFMRNVGKSIFIGPRYQFRHLTANIDGERKPGGFEVPAIDLKANSAALGFHLQRDQRNSTFYPTKGTLLDFTADFFDQVWGSRREYQVYKVGYNGYREVAKKQVLAYRGMVCAANGSVPIYDLCLYGFNSDLRGYTTGEFQNRRQFAAQAEYRLDWRKRIGFVAFGGIGGVARKWGDFRTDGLLPGAGAGLRFTLDKKNHINYRIDYAFGRAGRTLSIGVGEAF
;
A
#
# COMPACT_ATOMS: atom_id res chain seq x y z
N MET A 1 73.63 -3.13 -24.04
CA MET A 1 73.89 -3.78 -25.34
C MET A 1 72.53 -3.82 -26.00
N SER A 2 72.16 -2.77 -26.79
CA SER A 2 72.30 -2.62 -28.25
C SER A 2 71.57 -3.74 -28.96
N CYS A 3 70.61 -3.52 -29.83
CA CYS A 3 70.43 -2.67 -31.00
C CYS A 3 68.94 -2.69 -31.35
N TRP A 4 68.24 -1.63 -31.71
CA TRP A 4 68.17 -0.95 -33.00
C TRP A 4 68.18 -1.91 -34.20
N ASP A 5 67.14 -2.02 -35.09
CA ASP A 5 66.79 -1.02 -36.08
C ASP A 5 65.61 -1.49 -36.97
N SER A 6 64.76 -0.54 -37.31
CA SER A 6 64.00 -0.26 -38.54
C SER A 6 63.61 -1.40 -39.51
N ARG A 7 62.34 -1.38 -39.97
CA ARG A 7 61.89 -0.93 -41.33
C ARG A 7 60.38 -1.06 -41.53
N LYS A 8 59.78 0.02 -41.78
CA LYS A 8 58.78 0.40 -42.78
C LYS A 8 58.04 -0.72 -43.54
N GLU A 9 56.76 -0.42 -43.62
CA GLU A 9 55.86 -0.42 -44.79
C GLU A 9 54.71 -1.42 -44.79
N GLN A 10 53.58 -0.88 -44.78
CA GLN A 10 52.42 -0.95 -45.69
C GLN A 10 51.16 -1.72 -45.24
N PHE A 11 50.06 -0.96 -45.45
CA PHE A 11 48.64 -1.34 -45.55
C PHE A 11 47.92 -1.75 -44.27
N GLY A 12 47.17 -0.89 -43.65
CA GLY A 12 45.82 -0.52 -44.06
C GLY A 12 44.80 -1.57 -43.63
N GLU A 13 44.50 -1.62 -42.34
CA GLU A 13 43.16 -2.09 -41.91
C GLU A 13 42.68 -1.25 -40.73
N THR A 14 41.61 -0.52 -41.03
CA THR A 14 40.86 0.29 -40.10
C THR A 14 40.22 -0.59 -39.02
N CYS A 15 40.85 -0.70 -37.86
CA CYS A 15 40.20 -1.21 -36.66
C CYS A 15 39.20 -0.17 -36.13
N SER A 16 38.02 -0.08 -36.73
CA SER A 16 36.88 0.58 -36.17
C SER A 16 36.28 -0.32 -35.06
N GLY A 17 36.98 -0.44 -33.98
CA GLY A 17 36.46 -0.98 -32.73
C GLY A 17 35.65 0.08 -32.02
N ARG A 18 34.39 0.27 -32.40
CA ARG A 18 33.43 0.93 -31.53
C ARG A 18 33.38 0.16 -30.22
N PRO A 19 33.59 0.82 -29.07
CA PRO A 19 33.34 0.16 -27.78
C PRO A 19 31.86 -0.21 -27.74
N LYS A 20 31.57 -1.48 -27.61
CA LYS A 20 30.22 -1.98 -27.35
C LYS A 20 29.72 -1.31 -26.08
N PRO A 21 28.56 -0.63 -26.07
CA PRO A 21 27.94 -0.13 -24.84
C PRO A 21 27.32 -1.30 -24.06
N ALA A 22 28.17 -2.05 -23.38
CA ALA A 22 27.75 -3.09 -22.47
C ALA A 22 27.85 -2.53 -21.07
N ALA A 23 26.85 -1.81 -20.58
CA ALA A 23 26.62 -1.58 -19.14
C ALA A 23 25.41 -0.69 -18.80
N ILE A 24 24.68 -0.11 -19.76
CA ILE A 24 23.58 0.84 -19.45
C ILE A 24 22.18 0.20 -19.66
N ARG A 25 22.09 -1.09 -19.94
CA ARG A 25 20.81 -1.78 -20.19
C ARG A 25 20.04 -2.21 -18.93
N ARG A 26 20.32 -1.67 -17.76
CA ARG A 26 19.73 -2.17 -16.50
C ARG A 26 19.24 -1.02 -15.64
N SER A 27 18.05 -0.54 -15.89
CA SER A 27 17.30 0.22 -14.87
C SER A 27 16.09 0.88 -15.49
N LEU A 28 14.89 0.46 -15.17
CA LEU A 28 13.69 1.27 -15.43
C LEU A 28 12.40 0.46 -15.28
N ALA A 29 11.60 0.76 -14.31
CA ALA A 29 10.14 0.51 -14.21
C ALA A 29 9.61 0.22 -12.78
N ALA A 30 10.07 0.97 -11.77
CA ALA A 30 9.76 0.71 -10.35
C ALA A 30 8.43 1.29 -9.86
N TYR A 31 7.80 2.17 -10.60
CA TYR A 31 6.89 3.15 -10.00
C TYR A 31 5.39 2.95 -10.28
N LEU A 32 5.04 2.14 -11.25
CA LEU A 32 3.63 1.80 -11.49
C LEU A 32 3.04 0.89 -10.40
N LEU A 33 3.91 0.21 -9.63
CA LEU A 33 3.56 -0.56 -8.43
C LEU A 33 3.03 0.29 -7.28
N LEU A 34 3.28 1.61 -7.30
CA LEU A 34 2.82 2.51 -6.25
C LEU A 34 1.30 2.61 -6.21
N ALA A 35 0.64 2.63 -7.35
CA ALA A 35 -0.82 2.64 -7.41
C ALA A 35 -1.43 1.30 -6.98
N ILE A 36 -0.76 0.16 -7.25
CA ILE A 36 -1.21 -1.17 -6.79
C ILE A 36 -0.85 -1.39 -5.31
N SER A 37 0.27 -0.88 -4.84
CA SER A 37 0.57 -0.93 -3.40
C SER A 37 -0.38 -0.05 -2.60
N ILE A 38 -0.91 1.02 -3.19
CA ILE A 38 -2.00 1.81 -2.62
C ILE A 38 -3.30 0.98 -2.64
N THR A 39 -3.59 0.19 -3.68
CA THR A 39 -4.77 -0.68 -3.72
C THR A 39 -4.56 -2.01 -2.98
N ALA A 40 -3.40 -2.62 -3.00
CA ALA A 40 -3.10 -3.85 -2.26
C ALA A 40 -2.73 -3.59 -0.78
N GLY A 41 -2.10 -2.47 -0.45
CA GLY A 41 -1.92 -2.00 0.93
C GLY A 41 -3.19 -1.36 1.51
N SER A 42 -4.07 -0.80 0.65
CA SER A 42 -5.41 -0.30 0.98
C SER A 42 -6.49 -1.37 0.93
N SER A 43 -6.20 -2.62 0.53
CA SER A 43 -7.13 -3.74 0.65
C SER A 43 -7.50 -4.05 2.10
N HIS A 44 -6.84 -3.41 3.06
CA HIS A 44 -7.27 -3.38 4.46
C HIS A 44 -8.43 -2.40 4.74
N VAL A 45 -8.95 -1.68 3.75
CA VAL A 45 -9.95 -0.63 3.97
C VAL A 45 -11.37 -1.16 4.21
N PHE A 46 -11.68 -2.43 3.91
CA PHE A 46 -13.05 -2.95 3.98
C PHE A 46 -13.18 -4.35 4.58
N SER A 47 -12.82 -4.54 5.84
CA SER A 47 -13.15 -5.79 6.52
C SER A 47 -13.58 -5.53 7.97
N GLN A 48 -14.81 -5.89 8.31
CA GLN A 48 -15.30 -5.91 9.67
C GLN A 48 -16.01 -7.22 9.97
N SER A 49 -15.68 -7.78 11.12
CA SER A 49 -16.58 -8.69 11.84
C SER A 49 -17.08 -7.98 13.09
N PRO A 50 -18.37 -7.99 13.41
CA PRO A 50 -18.84 -7.61 14.73
C PRO A 50 -18.40 -8.69 15.71
N SER A 51 -17.70 -8.32 16.77
CA SER A 51 -17.49 -9.21 17.92
C SER A 51 -18.82 -9.50 18.58
N PRO A 52 -19.09 -10.74 18.99
CA PRO A 52 -20.28 -11.04 19.82
C PRO A 52 -20.09 -10.35 21.17
N THR A 53 -21.07 -9.59 21.57
CA THR A 53 -21.23 -9.06 22.92
C THR A 53 -21.41 -10.24 23.87
N PRO A 54 -20.64 -10.40 24.96
CA PRO A 54 -20.92 -11.41 25.94
C PRO A 54 -22.25 -11.08 26.63
N ALA A 55 -23.14 -12.05 26.64
CA ALA A 55 -24.37 -12.02 27.40
C ALA A 55 -24.05 -11.83 28.89
N ARG A 56 -24.63 -10.82 29.49
CA ARG A 56 -24.60 -10.59 30.93
C ARG A 56 -25.67 -11.47 31.55
N GLU A 57 -25.23 -12.49 32.22
CA GLU A 57 -26.08 -13.33 33.09
C GLU A 57 -26.66 -12.48 34.23
N GLY A 58 -27.93 -12.70 34.51
CA GLY A 58 -28.70 -11.92 35.44
C GLY A 58 -28.42 -12.23 36.88
N ASP A 59 -28.91 -11.37 37.74
CA ASP A 59 -29.37 -11.74 39.05
C ASP A 59 -30.66 -10.96 39.38
N ALA A 60 -31.65 -11.77 39.72
CA ALA A 60 -32.96 -11.38 40.25
C ALA A 60 -32.85 -11.01 41.72
N VAL A 61 -33.71 -10.19 42.22
CA VAL A 61 -34.52 -10.35 43.48
C VAL A 61 -35.02 -8.99 43.96
N GLY A 62 -36.35 -8.92 44.14
CA GLY A 62 -37.03 -8.41 45.34
C GLY A 62 -37.75 -7.08 45.20
N GLU A 63 -39.02 -7.09 44.86
CA GLU A 63 -40.21 -6.90 45.72
C GLU A 63 -40.32 -5.60 46.57
N LYS A 64 -41.29 -4.76 46.33
CA LYS A 64 -42.56 -4.47 46.99
C LYS A 64 -43.06 -3.02 46.89
N THR A 65 -44.31 -2.93 46.46
CA THR A 65 -45.50 -2.20 46.99
C THR A 65 -45.51 -0.68 47.18
N GLY A 66 -46.65 -0.11 46.70
CA GLY A 66 -47.32 1.08 47.25
C GLY A 66 -47.88 2.00 46.17
N SER A 67 -49.08 1.85 45.72
CA SER A 67 -50.39 2.31 46.09
C SER A 67 -50.68 3.81 45.82
N ALA A 68 -51.74 4.00 45.02
CA ALA A 68 -52.83 4.99 45.06
C ALA A 68 -52.64 6.38 44.44
N GLY A 69 -53.62 6.71 43.58
CA GLY A 69 -54.08 8.07 43.35
C GLY A 69 -54.54 8.41 41.95
N GLN A 70 -55.78 8.06 41.56
CA GLN A 70 -56.55 8.72 40.54
C GLN A 70 -57.26 9.95 41.14
N PRO A 71 -57.64 11.02 40.41
CA PRO A 71 -58.80 10.99 39.54
C PRO A 71 -58.80 11.95 38.29
N ASP A 72 -59.57 11.50 37.30
CA ASP A 72 -60.50 12.20 36.40
C ASP A 72 -60.12 13.51 35.66
N GLY A 73 -60.31 13.42 34.34
CA GLY A 73 -60.45 14.60 33.48
C GLY A 73 -60.42 14.29 32.00
N GLN A 74 -61.52 13.78 31.43
CA GLN A 74 -61.71 13.69 29.98
C GLN A 74 -62.20 15.03 29.44
N PRO A 75 -61.77 15.48 28.25
CA PRO A 75 -62.71 15.73 27.17
C PRO A 75 -62.30 15.23 25.79
N THR A 76 -63.23 14.53 25.19
CA THR A 76 -63.57 14.38 23.75
C THR A 76 -62.58 14.87 22.71
N ALA A 77 -62.04 13.91 21.98
CA ALA A 77 -61.30 14.17 20.74
C ALA A 77 -62.13 13.78 19.51
N THR A 78 -62.21 14.70 18.57
CA THR A 78 -62.71 14.58 17.20
C THR A 78 -61.78 13.72 16.35
N PRO A 79 -62.26 12.78 15.49
CA PRO A 79 -61.41 11.94 14.67
C PRO A 79 -60.86 12.74 13.46
N SER A 80 -59.51 12.85 13.38
CA SER A 80 -58.81 13.27 12.17
C SER A 80 -58.52 12.07 11.27
N PRO A 81 -58.50 12.24 9.95
CA PRO A 81 -58.42 11.14 8.99
C PRO A 81 -57.10 10.42 9.05
N GLN A 82 -57.18 9.10 9.12
CA GLN A 82 -56.06 8.17 8.95
C GLN A 82 -55.49 8.36 7.53
N THR A 83 -54.37 9.00 7.41
CA THR A 83 -53.48 8.82 6.25
C THR A 83 -52.79 7.49 6.41
N ASP A 84 -53.14 6.53 5.53
CA ASP A 84 -52.42 5.30 5.32
C ASP A 84 -50.95 5.59 4.90
N ASP A 85 -50.11 5.75 5.89
CA ASP A 85 -48.65 5.72 5.65
C ASP A 85 -48.26 4.25 5.45
N LYS A 86 -48.41 3.79 4.18
CA LYS A 86 -47.76 2.58 3.71
C LYS A 86 -46.28 2.77 3.92
N GLY A 87 -45.78 2.44 5.10
CA GLY A 87 -44.36 2.28 5.38
C GLY A 87 -43.71 1.41 4.33
N LYS A 88 -43.09 2.05 3.34
CA LYS A 88 -42.13 1.37 2.47
C LYS A 88 -41.09 0.75 3.38
N GLN A 89 -41.21 -0.53 3.64
CA GLN A 89 -40.11 -1.34 4.18
C GLN A 89 -38.93 -1.11 3.25
N LYS A 90 -38.02 -0.27 3.73
CA LYS A 90 -36.75 0.00 3.07
C LYS A 90 -35.98 -1.30 3.07
N GLY A 91 -36.12 -2.09 1.99
CA GLY A 91 -35.44 -3.36 1.85
C GLY A 91 -33.98 -3.18 2.21
N GLU A 92 -33.52 -3.96 3.14
CA GLU A 92 -32.15 -3.92 3.67
C GLU A 92 -31.18 -4.08 2.52
N LYS A 93 -30.48 -2.99 2.18
CA LYS A 93 -29.58 -2.93 1.02
C LYS A 93 -28.48 -3.96 1.19
N ARG A 94 -28.31 -4.87 0.23
CA ARG A 94 -27.30 -5.94 0.23
C ARG A 94 -25.84 -5.42 0.24
N GLY A 95 -25.61 -4.12 0.08
CA GLY A 95 -24.29 -3.51 0.09
C GLY A 95 -24.35 -1.98 0.04
N SER A 96 -23.21 -1.35 0.11
CA SER A 96 -23.06 0.11 0.05
C SER A 96 -22.10 0.54 -1.05
N LEU A 97 -22.47 1.55 -1.82
CA LEU A 97 -21.61 2.22 -2.77
C LEU A 97 -20.77 3.26 -2.01
N VAL A 98 -19.46 3.22 -2.23
CA VAL A 98 -18.50 4.16 -1.67
C VAL A 98 -17.82 4.89 -2.83
N ILE A 99 -17.91 6.22 -2.82
CA ILE A 99 -17.18 7.06 -3.78
C ILE A 99 -16.29 7.99 -2.95
N ALA A 100 -15.00 8.00 -3.24
CA ALA A 100 -14.02 8.79 -2.50
C ALA A 100 -13.06 9.50 -3.45
N PRO A 101 -13.07 10.84 -3.51
CA PRO A 101 -11.99 11.61 -4.10
C PRO A 101 -10.82 11.68 -3.11
N ILE A 102 -9.63 11.24 -3.52
CA ILE A 102 -8.41 11.29 -2.71
C ILE A 102 -7.44 12.24 -3.39
N PRO A 103 -7.22 13.44 -2.84
CA PRO A 103 -6.18 14.32 -3.32
C PRO A 103 -4.82 13.69 -3.07
N ILE A 104 -3.95 13.77 -4.05
CA ILE A 104 -2.55 13.33 -3.94
C ILE A 104 -1.63 14.51 -4.20
N SER A 105 -0.55 14.58 -3.44
CA SER A 105 0.57 15.47 -3.68
C SER A 105 1.84 14.71 -3.31
N SER A 106 2.68 14.48 -4.30
CA SER A 106 3.89 13.69 -4.15
C SER A 106 4.98 14.26 -5.05
N PRO A 107 6.22 14.41 -4.56
CA PRO A 107 7.35 14.79 -5.42
C PRO A 107 7.53 13.84 -6.61
N ALA A 108 7.16 12.56 -6.43
CA ALA A 108 7.30 11.55 -7.48
C ALA A 108 6.19 11.61 -8.54
N PHE A 109 4.94 11.93 -8.17
CA PHE A 109 3.78 11.85 -9.08
C PHE A 109 3.11 13.20 -9.34
N GLY A 110 3.65 14.28 -8.80
CA GLY A 110 3.01 15.58 -8.83
C GLY A 110 1.77 15.66 -7.94
N SER A 111 0.94 16.66 -8.20
CA SER A 111 -0.31 16.90 -7.49
C SER A 111 -1.50 16.52 -8.36
N GLY A 112 -2.52 15.90 -7.79
CA GLY A 112 -3.67 15.45 -8.55
C GLY A 112 -4.76 14.80 -7.71
N LEU A 113 -5.56 13.99 -8.36
CA LEU A 113 -6.72 13.33 -7.76
C LEU A 113 -6.75 11.85 -8.11
N ILE A 114 -7.03 11.02 -7.11
CA ILE A 114 -7.49 9.65 -7.30
C ILE A 114 -8.99 9.62 -7.01
N LEU A 115 -9.79 9.17 -7.96
CA LEU A 115 -11.19 8.91 -7.76
C LEU A 115 -11.41 7.41 -7.59
N ILE A 116 -12.01 7.01 -6.48
CA ILE A 116 -12.35 5.61 -6.20
C ILE A 116 -13.87 5.47 -6.17
N ALA A 117 -14.37 4.46 -6.85
CA ALA A 117 -15.76 4.02 -6.77
C ALA A 117 -15.78 2.52 -6.46
N GLY A 118 -16.33 2.14 -5.32
CA GLY A 118 -16.34 0.75 -4.85
C GLY A 118 -17.69 0.34 -4.27
N TYR A 119 -18.04 -0.92 -4.47
CA TYR A 119 -19.21 -1.53 -3.89
C TYR A 119 -18.79 -2.53 -2.83
N VAL A 120 -19.28 -2.34 -1.62
CA VAL A 120 -19.00 -3.19 -0.45
C VAL A 120 -20.23 -4.02 -0.18
N PHE A 121 -20.05 -5.35 -0.07
CA PHE A 121 -21.17 -6.28 0.07
C PHE A 121 -20.79 -7.54 0.82
N LYS A 122 -21.78 -8.27 1.30
CA LYS A 122 -21.64 -9.65 1.79
C LYS A 122 -22.33 -10.60 0.81
N PHE A 123 -21.71 -11.75 0.52
CA PHE A 123 -22.31 -12.79 -0.31
C PHE A 123 -23.50 -13.42 0.38
N ASP A 124 -23.33 -13.72 1.65
CA ASP A 124 -24.36 -14.28 2.52
C ASP A 124 -24.65 -13.32 3.67
N LYS A 125 -25.95 -13.06 3.90
CA LYS A 125 -26.39 -12.19 4.99
C LYS A 125 -26.26 -12.86 6.36
N GLU A 126 -26.34 -14.19 6.38
CA GLU A 126 -26.23 -15.00 7.59
C GLU A 126 -24.78 -15.21 8.01
N ASP A 127 -23.82 -14.98 7.09
CA ASP A 127 -22.39 -15.04 7.39
C ASP A 127 -21.97 -13.87 8.29
N THR A 128 -21.82 -14.18 9.58
CA THR A 128 -21.34 -13.22 10.58
C THR A 128 -19.83 -13.23 10.74
N VAL A 129 -19.15 -14.24 10.19
CA VAL A 129 -17.70 -14.46 10.32
C VAL A 129 -16.91 -13.74 9.25
N SER A 130 -17.35 -13.80 7.99
CA SER A 130 -16.64 -13.16 6.88
C SER A 130 -16.70 -11.64 6.97
N PRO A 131 -15.55 -10.99 6.78
CA PRO A 131 -15.55 -9.57 6.47
C PRO A 131 -16.36 -9.24 5.23
N PRO A 132 -16.86 -7.99 5.08
CA PRO A 132 -17.48 -7.57 3.83
C PRO A 132 -16.51 -7.67 2.65
N SER A 133 -16.96 -8.26 1.57
CA SER A 133 -16.28 -8.26 0.28
C SER A 133 -16.40 -6.91 -0.39
N TRP A 134 -15.48 -6.58 -1.28
CA TRP A 134 -15.57 -5.37 -2.08
C TRP A 134 -15.08 -5.59 -3.50
N ALA A 135 -15.63 -4.80 -4.44
CA ALA A 135 -15.15 -4.66 -5.79
C ALA A 135 -15.27 -3.20 -6.23
N GLY A 136 -14.32 -2.70 -7.02
CA GLY A 136 -14.33 -1.30 -7.40
C GLY A 136 -13.38 -0.93 -8.51
N LEU A 137 -13.48 0.35 -8.88
CA LEU A 137 -12.67 1.02 -9.90
C LEU A 137 -11.94 2.20 -9.26
N ALA A 138 -10.77 2.51 -9.76
CA ALA A 138 -10.03 3.73 -9.42
C ALA A 138 -9.47 4.38 -10.68
N GLY A 139 -9.55 5.71 -10.75
CA GLY A 139 -8.90 6.52 -11.77
C GLY A 139 -7.93 7.50 -11.14
N VAL A 140 -6.78 7.75 -11.75
CA VAL A 140 -5.80 8.74 -11.31
C VAL A 140 -5.50 9.72 -12.44
N TYR A 141 -5.39 10.99 -12.05
CA TYR A 141 -4.93 12.07 -12.93
C TYR A 141 -4.14 13.11 -12.12
N THR A 142 -2.96 13.49 -12.64
CA THR A 142 -2.08 14.45 -11.97
C THR A 142 -1.55 15.51 -12.93
N ASN A 143 -1.06 16.61 -12.38
CA ASN A 143 -0.54 17.76 -13.14
C ASN A 143 0.75 17.46 -13.91
N ASN A 144 1.51 16.42 -13.55
CA ASN A 144 2.69 15.98 -14.30
C ASN A 144 2.35 15.01 -15.46
N GLY A 145 1.04 14.81 -15.76
CA GLY A 145 0.57 13.92 -16.82
C GLY A 145 0.47 12.45 -16.45
N THR A 146 0.67 12.08 -15.18
CA THR A 146 0.36 10.74 -14.69
C THR A 146 -1.13 10.49 -14.78
N ARG A 147 -1.54 9.38 -15.41
CA ARG A 147 -2.94 8.99 -15.58
C ARG A 147 -3.08 7.48 -15.67
N GLY A 148 -4.17 6.96 -15.14
CA GLY A 148 -4.40 5.51 -15.17
C GLY A 148 -5.77 5.12 -14.66
N LEU A 149 -6.13 3.88 -14.97
CA LEU A 149 -7.35 3.23 -14.50
C LEU A 149 -6.96 1.91 -13.86
N ALA A 150 -7.63 1.58 -12.78
CA ALA A 150 -7.50 0.30 -12.08
C ALA A 150 -8.86 -0.27 -11.74
N LEU A 151 -8.98 -1.57 -11.74
CA LEU A 151 -10.09 -2.31 -11.16
C LEU A 151 -9.55 -3.30 -10.14
N GLY A 152 -10.32 -3.58 -9.10
CA GLY A 152 -9.89 -4.50 -8.08
C GLY A 152 -11.05 -5.06 -7.28
N SER A 153 -10.81 -6.22 -6.67
CA SER A 153 -11.75 -6.84 -5.76
C SER A 153 -11.02 -7.64 -4.68
N ARG A 154 -11.63 -7.72 -3.51
CA ARG A 154 -11.29 -8.69 -2.48
C ARG A 154 -12.56 -9.36 -1.97
N LEU A 155 -12.60 -10.66 -2.11
CA LEU A 155 -13.78 -11.47 -1.84
C LEU A 155 -13.47 -12.41 -0.69
N TYR A 156 -14.41 -12.48 0.26
CA TYR A 156 -14.39 -13.36 1.41
C TYR A 156 -15.52 -14.38 1.26
N LEU A 157 -15.19 -15.65 1.29
CA LEU A 157 -16.11 -16.72 0.94
C LEU A 157 -16.15 -17.78 2.05
N LYS A 158 -17.34 -18.37 2.25
CA LYS A 158 -17.56 -19.51 3.15
C LYS A 158 -17.02 -19.24 4.56
N GLU A 159 -17.59 -18.28 5.26
CA GLU A 159 -17.20 -17.91 6.63
C GLU A 159 -15.71 -17.63 6.74
N ASN A 160 -15.19 -16.84 5.78
CA ASN A 160 -13.78 -16.47 5.70
C ASN A 160 -12.81 -17.67 5.56
N LYS A 161 -13.30 -18.80 5.03
CA LYS A 161 -12.45 -19.97 4.76
C LYS A 161 -11.56 -19.71 3.53
N TYR A 162 -12.05 -18.93 2.57
CA TYR A 162 -11.30 -18.56 1.37
C TYR A 162 -11.31 -17.05 1.18
N GLN A 163 -10.18 -16.53 0.75
CA GLN A 163 -10.02 -15.13 0.35
C GLN A 163 -9.47 -15.08 -1.07
N THR A 164 -10.04 -14.21 -1.91
CA THR A 164 -9.56 -13.99 -3.27
C THR A 164 -9.33 -12.52 -3.49
N THR A 165 -8.17 -12.17 -4.02
CA THR A 165 -7.82 -10.80 -4.41
C THR A 165 -7.55 -10.78 -5.90
N PHE A 166 -8.13 -9.81 -6.58
CA PHE A 166 -7.91 -9.54 -8.00
C PHE A 166 -7.64 -8.06 -8.21
N ALA A 167 -6.67 -7.74 -9.07
CA ALA A 167 -6.44 -6.38 -9.52
C ALA A 167 -5.94 -6.35 -10.97
N ALA A 168 -6.42 -5.39 -11.73
CA ALA A 168 -5.88 -5.08 -13.04
C ALA A 168 -5.81 -3.57 -13.22
N MET A 169 -4.76 -3.10 -13.86
CA MET A 169 -4.59 -1.67 -14.13
C MET A 169 -3.86 -1.40 -15.43
N THR A 170 -4.12 -0.22 -15.96
CA THR A 170 -3.42 0.33 -17.12
C THR A 170 -3.20 1.83 -16.91
N GLY A 171 -2.09 2.34 -17.39
CA GLY A 171 -1.81 3.76 -17.25
C GLY A 171 -0.41 4.16 -17.67
N ARG A 172 -0.13 5.45 -17.43
CA ARG A 172 1.19 6.07 -17.58
C ARG A 172 1.48 6.87 -16.32
N ALA A 173 2.69 6.72 -15.81
CA ALA A 173 3.19 7.49 -14.68
C ALA A 173 4.46 8.24 -15.10
N ASN A 174 4.50 9.54 -14.87
CA ASN A 174 5.67 10.38 -15.08
C ASN A 174 6.31 10.65 -13.72
N LEU A 175 7.59 10.37 -13.59
CA LEU A 175 8.27 10.35 -12.29
C LEU A 175 9.69 10.81 -12.39
N ASP A 176 10.23 11.17 -11.23
CA ASP A 176 11.65 11.41 -11.03
C ASP A 176 12.35 10.14 -10.55
N PHE A 177 13.38 9.74 -11.28
CA PHE A 177 14.23 8.61 -10.93
C PHE A 177 15.54 9.09 -10.29
N TYR A 178 15.79 8.64 -9.06
CA TYR A 178 16.92 9.09 -8.23
C TYR A 178 18.13 8.15 -8.24
N GLY A 179 18.14 7.11 -9.09
CA GLY A 179 19.21 6.11 -9.13
C GLY A 179 19.04 4.97 -8.15
N ILE A 180 20.02 4.07 -8.07
CA ILE A 180 20.03 2.90 -7.20
C ILE A 180 21.11 3.07 -6.13
N GLY A 181 20.79 2.75 -4.87
CA GLY A 181 21.75 2.80 -3.77
C GLY A 181 22.17 4.21 -3.39
N ARG A 182 21.25 5.17 -3.48
CA ARG A 182 21.48 6.55 -3.06
C ARG A 182 21.96 6.60 -1.61
N ILE A 183 22.97 7.43 -1.37
CA ILE A 183 23.51 7.71 -0.03
C ILE A 183 22.87 9.02 0.48
N PRO A 184 22.33 9.05 1.71
CA PRO A 184 21.78 10.27 2.28
C PRO A 184 22.81 11.41 2.33
N GLY A 185 22.35 12.63 1.99
CA GLY A 185 23.20 13.81 2.02
C GLY A 185 24.10 14.03 0.78
N LYS A 186 24.15 13.09 -0.17
CA LYS A 186 24.83 13.29 -1.44
C LYS A 186 23.86 13.77 -2.51
N PRO A 187 24.29 14.63 -3.46
CA PRO A 187 23.48 15.06 -4.58
C PRO A 187 22.96 13.85 -5.37
N ALA A 188 21.70 13.88 -5.79
CA ALA A 188 21.14 12.88 -6.67
C ALA A 188 21.08 13.41 -8.11
N VAL A 189 21.41 12.57 -9.07
CA VAL A 189 21.06 12.83 -10.47
C VAL A 189 19.60 12.38 -10.62
N VAL A 190 18.72 13.35 -10.84
CA VAL A 190 17.30 13.11 -11.07
C VAL A 190 17.08 13.00 -12.57
N VAL A 191 16.49 11.89 -13.00
CA VAL A 191 16.19 11.61 -14.41
C VAL A 191 14.68 11.51 -14.59
N PRO A 192 14.05 12.37 -15.42
CA PRO A 192 12.63 12.24 -15.74
C PRO A 192 12.37 10.90 -16.45
N LEU A 193 11.34 10.20 -15.99
CA LEU A 193 11.01 8.88 -16.46
C LEU A 193 9.51 8.77 -16.69
N SER A 194 9.10 8.37 -17.90
CA SER A 194 7.72 8.04 -18.22
C SER A 194 7.55 6.52 -18.26
N LEU A 195 6.68 5.99 -17.40
CA LEU A 195 6.33 4.58 -17.34
C LEU A 195 4.91 4.37 -17.78
N GLY A 196 4.72 3.66 -18.90
CA GLY A 196 3.41 3.15 -19.33
C GLY A 196 3.30 1.66 -19.10
N GLY A 197 2.06 1.16 -18.93
CA GLY A 197 1.94 -0.29 -18.89
C GLY A 197 0.58 -0.82 -18.46
N LYS A 198 0.56 -2.16 -18.40
CA LYS A 198 -0.59 -2.95 -17.95
C LYS A 198 -0.10 -3.90 -16.86
N ILE A 199 -0.88 -4.04 -15.80
CA ILE A 199 -0.58 -4.91 -14.68
C ILE A 199 -1.81 -5.74 -14.36
N PHE A 200 -1.57 -7.00 -14.05
CA PHE A 200 -2.53 -7.95 -13.58
C PHE A 200 -2.02 -8.63 -12.32
N PHE A 201 -2.89 -8.82 -11.34
CA PHE A 201 -2.61 -9.51 -10.10
C PHE A 201 -3.80 -10.37 -9.71
N GLY A 202 -3.54 -11.61 -9.32
CA GLY A 202 -4.52 -12.54 -8.79
C GLY A 202 -3.94 -13.32 -7.61
N GLU A 203 -4.74 -13.52 -6.57
CA GLU A 203 -4.36 -14.25 -5.35
C GLU A 203 -5.56 -15.03 -4.83
N PHE A 204 -5.30 -16.24 -4.37
CA PHE A 204 -6.29 -17.09 -3.73
C PHE A 204 -5.69 -17.67 -2.45
N MET A 205 -6.33 -17.42 -1.32
CA MET A 205 -5.85 -17.87 -0.01
C MET A 205 -6.91 -18.75 0.68
N ARG A 206 -6.44 -19.78 1.38
CA ARG A 206 -7.25 -20.67 2.21
C ARG A 206 -6.85 -20.51 3.67
N ASN A 207 -7.84 -20.42 4.53
CA ASN A 207 -7.66 -20.52 5.99
C ASN A 207 -7.33 -21.96 6.36
N VAL A 208 -6.18 -22.16 6.96
CA VAL A 208 -5.71 -23.48 7.43
C VAL A 208 -5.85 -23.62 8.95
N GLY A 209 -6.52 -22.69 9.60
CA GLY A 209 -6.80 -22.67 11.03
C GLY A 209 -6.05 -21.54 11.75
N LYS A 210 -6.54 -21.17 12.95
CA LYS A 210 -5.95 -20.14 13.83
C LYS A 210 -5.69 -18.80 13.14
N SER A 211 -6.58 -18.39 12.22
CA SER A 211 -6.45 -17.16 11.40
C SER A 211 -5.19 -17.14 10.52
N ILE A 212 -4.69 -18.31 10.12
CA ILE A 212 -3.59 -18.46 9.19
C ILE A 212 -4.16 -18.72 7.81
N PHE A 213 -3.82 -17.86 6.87
CA PHE A 213 -4.20 -17.97 5.46
C PHE A 213 -2.94 -18.24 4.65
N ILE A 214 -3.04 -19.17 3.70
CA ILE A 214 -1.96 -19.49 2.77
C ILE A 214 -2.53 -19.72 1.38
N GLY A 215 -1.82 -19.31 0.37
CA GLY A 215 -2.23 -19.56 -1.00
C GLY A 215 -1.32 -19.01 -2.08
N PRO A 216 -1.57 -19.42 -3.33
CA PRO A 216 -0.84 -18.96 -4.49
C PRO A 216 -1.24 -17.54 -4.88
N ARG A 217 -0.29 -16.86 -5.52
CA ARG A 217 -0.49 -15.56 -6.14
C ARG A 217 0.21 -15.51 -7.50
N TYR A 218 -0.41 -14.85 -8.45
CA TYR A 218 0.15 -14.61 -9.77
C TYR A 218 0.13 -13.14 -10.10
N GLN A 219 1.20 -12.64 -10.69
CA GLN A 219 1.30 -11.27 -11.17
C GLN A 219 1.93 -11.22 -12.55
N PHE A 220 1.37 -10.40 -13.40
CA PHE A 220 1.88 -10.11 -14.74
C PHE A 220 1.95 -8.61 -14.96
N ARG A 221 3.05 -8.15 -15.53
CA ARG A 221 3.29 -6.74 -15.86
C ARG A 221 3.90 -6.62 -17.24
N HIS A 222 3.27 -5.84 -18.07
CA HIS A 222 3.84 -5.37 -19.32
C HIS A 222 4.15 -3.89 -19.16
N LEU A 223 5.40 -3.51 -19.13
CA LEU A 223 5.86 -2.15 -18.85
C LEU A 223 6.66 -1.60 -20.01
N THR A 224 6.40 -0.34 -20.33
CA THR A 224 7.17 0.47 -21.28
C THR A 224 7.74 1.65 -20.51
N ALA A 225 9.04 1.85 -20.59
CA ALA A 225 9.74 2.94 -19.94
C ALA A 225 10.41 3.81 -20.99
N ASN A 226 10.09 5.10 -20.99
CA ASN A 226 10.66 6.07 -21.89
C ASN A 226 11.42 7.11 -21.05
N ILE A 227 12.66 7.36 -21.43
CA ILE A 227 13.43 8.51 -20.98
C ILE A 227 13.51 9.43 -22.18
N ASP A 228 12.98 10.62 -22.06
CA ASP A 228 13.17 11.67 -23.03
C ASP A 228 14.62 12.15 -22.92
N GLY A 229 15.36 12.11 -24.04
CA GLY A 229 16.73 12.59 -24.09
C GLY A 229 16.77 14.08 -23.78
N GLU A 230 17.44 14.48 -22.71
CA GLU A 230 17.53 15.86 -22.28
C GLU A 230 18.99 16.26 -22.05
N ARG A 231 19.37 17.42 -22.57
CA ARG A 231 20.67 17.99 -22.31
C ARG A 231 20.66 18.76 -21.01
N LYS A 232 21.32 18.23 -19.99
CA LYS A 232 21.40 18.86 -18.67
C LYS A 232 22.43 20.00 -18.64
N PRO A 233 22.22 21.03 -17.79
CA PRO A 233 23.27 22.03 -17.54
C PRO A 233 24.56 21.36 -17.05
N GLY A 234 25.66 21.56 -17.73
CA GLY A 234 26.95 20.87 -17.48
C GLY A 234 27.37 19.90 -18.56
N GLY A 235 26.63 19.82 -19.69
CA GLY A 235 27.05 19.06 -20.88
C GLY A 235 26.77 17.54 -20.80
N PHE A 236 26.10 17.09 -19.78
CA PHE A 236 25.69 15.67 -19.65
C PHE A 236 24.45 15.42 -20.50
N GLU A 237 24.55 14.57 -21.50
CA GLU A 237 23.40 14.10 -22.29
C GLU A 237 22.83 12.82 -21.67
N VAL A 238 21.54 12.87 -21.32
CA VAL A 238 20.77 11.67 -21.00
C VAL A 238 20.26 11.11 -22.32
N PRO A 239 20.73 9.94 -22.78
CA PRO A 239 20.25 9.37 -24.03
C PRO A 239 18.79 8.99 -23.93
N ALA A 240 18.02 9.22 -24.98
CA ALA A 240 16.65 8.71 -25.10
C ALA A 240 16.66 7.18 -25.02
N ILE A 241 15.87 6.61 -24.11
CA ILE A 241 15.80 5.16 -23.90
C ILE A 241 14.33 4.73 -23.92
N ASP A 242 14.01 3.84 -24.84
CA ASP A 242 12.71 3.13 -24.88
C ASP A 242 12.94 1.66 -24.49
N LEU A 243 12.37 1.24 -23.37
CA LEU A 243 12.50 -0.11 -22.85
C LEU A 243 11.12 -0.73 -22.67
N LYS A 244 10.93 -1.89 -23.28
CA LYS A 244 9.74 -2.74 -23.07
C LYS A 244 10.15 -3.96 -22.27
N ALA A 245 9.43 -4.25 -21.21
CA ALA A 245 9.72 -5.39 -20.34
C ALA A 245 8.43 -6.09 -19.87
N ASN A 246 8.44 -7.41 -19.97
CA ASN A 246 7.46 -8.25 -19.33
C ASN A 246 8.07 -8.81 -18.04
N SER A 247 7.28 -8.83 -16.98
CA SER A 247 7.60 -9.51 -15.72
C SER A 247 6.38 -10.28 -15.27
N ALA A 248 6.57 -11.58 -15.05
CA ALA A 248 5.52 -12.44 -14.56
C ALA A 248 6.07 -13.35 -13.46
N ALA A 249 5.31 -13.53 -12.41
CA ALA A 249 5.68 -14.38 -11.28
C ALA A 249 4.51 -15.23 -10.83
N LEU A 250 4.83 -16.47 -10.51
CA LEU A 250 4.06 -17.27 -9.58
C LEU A 250 4.70 -17.15 -8.20
N GLY A 251 3.88 -16.95 -7.18
CA GLY A 251 4.34 -16.80 -5.82
C GLY A 251 3.37 -17.41 -4.82
N PHE A 252 3.69 -17.26 -3.57
CA PHE A 252 2.77 -17.62 -2.49
C PHE A 252 2.71 -16.53 -1.43
N HIS A 253 1.60 -16.51 -0.71
CA HIS A 253 1.32 -15.60 0.40
C HIS A 253 0.94 -16.41 1.63
N LEU A 254 1.54 -16.07 2.76
CA LEU A 254 1.16 -16.55 4.08
C LEU A 254 0.83 -15.34 4.95
N GLN A 255 -0.36 -15.34 5.53
CA GLN A 255 -0.82 -14.28 6.40
C GLN A 255 -1.39 -14.88 7.68
N ARG A 256 -1.05 -14.30 8.84
CA ARG A 256 -1.71 -14.56 10.10
C ARG A 256 -2.26 -13.25 10.65
N ASP A 257 -3.58 -13.11 10.61
CA ASP A 257 -4.26 -11.88 11.07
C ASP A 257 -5.08 -12.16 12.33
N GLN A 258 -4.62 -11.60 13.44
CA GLN A 258 -5.25 -11.70 14.77
C GLN A 258 -5.64 -10.33 15.31
N ARG A 259 -5.76 -9.32 14.44
CA ARG A 259 -6.21 -8.00 14.82
C ARG A 259 -7.68 -7.99 15.17
N ASN A 260 -8.04 -7.17 16.16
CA ASN A 260 -9.44 -6.95 16.53
C ASN A 260 -10.21 -6.06 15.54
N SER A 261 -9.51 -5.32 14.69
CA SER A 261 -10.06 -4.48 13.63
C SER A 261 -9.07 -4.36 12.48
N THR A 262 -9.58 -4.25 11.26
CA THR A 262 -8.74 -4.04 10.09
C THR A 262 -8.45 -2.57 9.85
N PHE A 263 -9.39 -1.69 10.20
CA PHE A 263 -9.27 -0.25 9.92
C PHE A 263 -8.56 0.53 11.01
N TYR A 264 -8.85 0.18 12.26
CA TYR A 264 -8.27 0.80 13.44
C TYR A 264 -7.96 -0.27 14.48
N PRO A 265 -6.92 -1.08 14.24
CA PRO A 265 -6.53 -2.11 15.19
C PRO A 265 -5.99 -1.49 16.47
N THR A 266 -6.54 -1.93 17.60
CA THR A 266 -6.12 -1.53 18.94
C THR A 266 -5.43 -2.67 19.69
N LYS A 267 -5.65 -3.92 19.24
CA LYS A 267 -5.09 -5.14 19.83
C LYS A 267 -4.82 -6.18 18.76
N GLY A 268 -3.86 -7.05 19.03
CA GLY A 268 -3.53 -8.18 18.18
C GLY A 268 -2.33 -7.95 17.28
N THR A 269 -2.13 -8.87 16.33
CA THR A 269 -0.96 -8.89 15.46
C THR A 269 -1.36 -9.26 14.03
N LEU A 270 -0.54 -8.79 13.08
CA LEU A 270 -0.59 -9.21 11.68
C LEU A 270 0.82 -9.61 11.26
N LEU A 271 0.99 -10.86 10.85
CA LEU A 271 2.18 -11.34 10.14
C LEU A 271 1.81 -11.55 8.69
N ASP A 272 2.64 -11.04 7.80
CA ASP A 272 2.45 -11.10 6.36
C ASP A 272 3.76 -11.53 5.70
N PHE A 273 3.74 -12.59 4.92
CA PHE A 273 4.91 -13.08 4.18
C PHE A 273 4.53 -13.38 2.74
N THR A 274 5.28 -12.80 1.81
CA THR A 274 5.12 -13.06 0.37
C THR A 274 6.45 -13.47 -0.24
N ALA A 275 6.37 -14.44 -1.16
CA ALA A 275 7.49 -14.85 -2.00
C ALA A 275 7.02 -14.93 -3.46
N ASP A 276 7.67 -14.18 -4.34
CA ASP A 276 7.36 -14.11 -5.76
C ASP A 276 8.56 -14.61 -6.58
N PHE A 277 8.33 -15.58 -7.45
CA PHE A 277 9.31 -16.21 -8.31
C PHE A 277 9.04 -15.82 -9.76
N PHE A 278 9.87 -14.94 -10.27
CA PHE A 278 9.80 -14.47 -11.64
C PHE A 278 10.64 -15.37 -12.54
N ASP A 279 10.00 -15.96 -13.54
CA ASP A 279 10.62 -16.91 -14.43
C ASP A 279 10.05 -16.80 -15.85
N GLN A 280 10.83 -17.23 -16.84
CA GLN A 280 10.41 -17.23 -18.25
C GLN A 280 9.21 -18.14 -18.49
N VAL A 281 9.10 -19.23 -17.73
CA VAL A 281 7.95 -20.15 -17.78
C VAL A 281 6.63 -19.44 -17.48
N TRP A 282 6.66 -18.40 -16.63
CA TRP A 282 5.50 -17.58 -16.27
C TRP A 282 5.30 -16.40 -17.21
N GLY A 283 6.21 -16.12 -18.15
CA GLY A 283 6.18 -14.99 -19.07
C GLY A 283 7.08 -13.82 -18.68
N SER A 284 7.98 -14.00 -17.70
CA SER A 284 8.97 -13.00 -17.34
C SER A 284 10.17 -13.00 -18.31
N ARG A 285 10.71 -11.81 -18.61
CA ARG A 285 11.96 -11.68 -19.38
C ARG A 285 13.22 -11.98 -18.57
N ARG A 286 13.11 -12.02 -17.24
CA ARG A 286 14.23 -12.17 -16.31
C ARG A 286 13.86 -13.14 -15.20
N GLU A 287 14.85 -13.80 -14.69
CA GLU A 287 14.74 -14.73 -13.56
C GLU A 287 15.23 -14.05 -12.31
N TYR A 288 14.34 -13.93 -11.33
CA TYR A 288 14.64 -13.35 -10.03
C TYR A 288 13.53 -13.66 -9.02
N GLN A 289 13.83 -13.44 -7.74
CA GLN A 289 12.88 -13.67 -6.66
C GLN A 289 12.80 -12.45 -5.77
N VAL A 290 11.59 -12.20 -5.23
CA VAL A 290 11.33 -11.13 -4.27
C VAL A 290 10.60 -11.69 -3.06
N TYR A 291 11.18 -11.47 -1.89
CA TYR A 291 10.64 -11.89 -0.60
C TYR A 291 10.32 -10.67 0.24
N LYS A 292 9.15 -10.67 0.88
CA LYS A 292 8.74 -9.61 1.80
C LYS A 292 8.15 -10.23 3.05
N VAL A 293 8.55 -9.72 4.21
CA VAL A 293 8.00 -10.05 5.52
C VAL A 293 7.57 -8.76 6.18
N GLY A 294 6.35 -8.71 6.67
CA GLY A 294 5.81 -7.62 7.47
C GLY A 294 5.23 -8.14 8.79
N TYR A 295 5.50 -7.46 9.88
CA TYR A 295 4.91 -7.76 11.16
C TYR A 295 4.37 -6.49 11.79
N ASN A 296 3.09 -6.48 12.14
CA ASN A 296 2.44 -5.39 12.86
C ASN A 296 1.96 -5.90 14.21
N GLY A 297 2.14 -5.09 15.25
CA GLY A 297 1.59 -5.36 16.56
C GLY A 297 0.86 -4.13 17.10
N TYR A 298 -0.19 -4.38 17.86
CA TYR A 298 -1.06 -3.33 18.39
C TYR A 298 -1.37 -3.63 19.86
N ARG A 299 -1.23 -2.61 20.68
CA ARG A 299 -1.52 -2.70 22.13
C ARG A 299 -2.23 -1.43 22.60
N GLU A 300 -3.41 -1.58 23.13
CA GLU A 300 -4.07 -0.51 23.87
C GLU A 300 -3.33 -0.32 25.19
N VAL A 301 -2.69 0.84 25.35
CA VAL A 301 -1.88 1.17 26.55
C VAL A 301 -2.69 1.92 27.59
N ALA A 302 -3.74 2.63 27.15
CA ALA A 302 -4.75 3.24 28.00
C ALA A 302 -6.04 3.45 27.21
N LYS A 303 -7.13 3.85 27.85
CA LYS A 303 -8.40 4.14 27.17
C LYS A 303 -8.17 5.17 26.06
N LYS A 304 -8.53 4.80 24.81
CA LYS A 304 -8.32 5.62 23.61
C LYS A 304 -6.86 5.89 23.24
N GLN A 305 -5.95 5.10 23.72
CA GLN A 305 -4.52 5.23 23.44
C GLN A 305 -3.97 3.89 22.97
N VAL A 306 -3.35 3.88 21.80
CA VAL A 306 -2.83 2.67 21.17
C VAL A 306 -1.36 2.87 20.81
N LEU A 307 -0.54 1.93 21.24
CA LEU A 307 0.81 1.76 20.71
C LEU A 307 0.76 0.74 19.58
N ALA A 308 1.05 1.20 18.37
CA ALA A 308 1.20 0.37 17.18
C ALA A 308 2.67 0.31 16.77
N TYR A 309 3.13 -0.85 16.31
CA TYR A 309 4.50 -1.01 15.82
C TYR A 309 4.52 -1.93 14.61
N ARG A 310 5.44 -1.65 13.70
CA ARG A 310 5.64 -2.42 12.47
C ARG A 310 7.12 -2.66 12.23
N GLY A 311 7.44 -3.88 11.84
CA GLY A 311 8.71 -4.26 11.22
C GLY A 311 8.48 -4.78 9.82
N MET A 312 9.38 -4.49 8.89
CA MET A 312 9.34 -4.98 7.53
C MET A 312 10.74 -5.30 7.03
N VAL A 313 10.84 -6.36 6.27
CA VAL A 313 12.05 -6.80 5.58
C VAL A 313 11.70 -7.14 4.14
N CYS A 314 12.55 -6.72 3.21
CA CYS A 314 12.46 -7.07 1.80
C CYS A 314 13.81 -7.57 1.29
N ALA A 315 13.78 -8.63 0.47
CA ALA A 315 14.96 -9.20 -0.18
C ALA A 315 14.64 -9.54 -1.64
N ALA A 316 15.50 -9.08 -2.55
CA ALA A 316 15.40 -9.34 -3.97
C ALA A 316 16.70 -9.99 -4.47
N ASN A 317 16.59 -11.15 -5.14
CA ASN A 317 17.69 -11.97 -5.62
C ASN A 317 17.62 -12.20 -7.12
N GLY A 318 18.74 -12.54 -7.76
CA GLY A 318 18.80 -12.82 -9.19
C GLY A 318 18.94 -11.58 -10.07
N SER A 319 18.42 -11.63 -11.29
CA SER A 319 18.49 -10.53 -12.29
C SER A 319 17.37 -9.49 -12.06
N VAL A 320 17.27 -8.99 -10.82
CA VAL A 320 16.19 -8.08 -10.39
C VAL A 320 16.17 -6.81 -11.21
N PRO A 321 15.06 -6.49 -11.91
CA PRO A 321 14.88 -5.19 -12.52
C PRO A 321 14.65 -4.12 -11.44
N ILE A 322 14.85 -2.85 -11.80
CA ILE A 322 14.78 -1.76 -10.85
C ILE A 322 13.41 -1.61 -10.19
N TYR A 323 12.37 -1.92 -10.93
CA TYR A 323 10.98 -1.84 -10.46
C TYR A 323 10.57 -2.93 -9.47
N ASP A 324 11.41 -3.93 -9.24
CA ASP A 324 11.24 -4.97 -8.23
C ASP A 324 12.33 -4.95 -7.16
N LEU A 325 13.15 -3.91 -7.14
CA LEU A 325 14.00 -3.62 -5.99
C LEU A 325 13.14 -3.30 -4.76
N CYS A 326 13.71 -3.49 -3.60
CA CYS A 326 13.10 -3.12 -2.35
C CYS A 326 13.09 -1.59 -2.23
N LEU A 327 11.91 -0.99 -2.28
CA LEU A 327 11.67 0.46 -2.27
C LEU A 327 11.40 0.93 -0.85
N TYR A 328 12.09 1.99 -0.41
CA TYR A 328 11.90 2.63 0.88
C TYR A 328 11.00 3.88 0.75
N GLY A 329 10.32 4.25 1.85
CA GLY A 329 9.50 5.46 1.89
C GLY A 329 8.01 5.24 1.64
N PHE A 330 7.52 3.99 1.68
CA PHE A 330 6.09 3.76 1.80
C PHE A 330 5.58 4.19 3.17
N ASN A 331 4.37 4.74 3.23
CA ASN A 331 3.76 5.19 4.48
C ASN A 331 3.68 4.08 5.55
N SER A 332 3.45 2.85 5.11
CA SER A 332 3.44 1.68 5.99
C SER A 332 4.82 1.30 6.53
N ASP A 333 5.90 1.61 5.81
CA ASP A 333 7.25 1.19 6.21
C ASP A 333 7.88 2.22 7.13
N LEU A 334 8.18 3.41 6.61
CA LEU A 334 8.59 4.58 7.38
C LEU A 334 8.25 5.86 6.61
N ARG A 335 7.56 6.77 7.26
CA ARG A 335 7.21 8.09 6.74
C ARG A 335 8.41 9.05 6.84
N GLY A 336 8.46 10.09 6.00
CA GLY A 336 9.52 11.10 5.98
C GLY A 336 10.45 10.99 4.77
N TYR A 337 10.19 10.07 3.87
CA TYR A 337 10.97 9.85 2.65
C TYR A 337 10.07 9.78 1.42
N THR A 338 10.56 10.30 0.31
CA THR A 338 9.90 10.11 -0.98
C THR A 338 10.02 8.65 -1.40
N THR A 339 8.90 8.03 -1.72
CA THR A 339 8.88 6.62 -2.14
C THR A 339 9.77 6.39 -3.35
N GLY A 340 10.66 5.40 -3.25
CA GLY A 340 11.59 5.05 -4.33
C GLY A 340 12.84 5.92 -4.40
N GLU A 341 12.97 6.96 -3.58
CA GLU A 341 14.20 7.73 -3.45
C GLU A 341 15.37 6.88 -2.97
N PHE A 342 15.10 5.97 -2.05
CA PHE A 342 16.05 4.95 -1.58
C PHE A 342 15.54 3.58 -1.98
N GLN A 343 16.36 2.84 -2.72
CA GLN A 343 16.02 1.52 -3.22
C GLN A 343 17.26 0.66 -3.42
N ASN A 344 17.16 -0.61 -3.09
CA ASN A 344 18.24 -1.57 -3.30
C ASN A 344 17.69 -3.01 -3.24
N ARG A 345 18.56 -4.02 -3.23
CA ARG A 345 18.20 -5.44 -3.16
C ARG A 345 17.76 -5.91 -1.77
N ARG A 346 18.11 -5.17 -0.73
CA ARG A 346 17.77 -5.45 0.67
C ARG A 346 17.20 -4.19 1.29
N GLN A 347 16.19 -4.38 2.10
CA GLN A 347 15.56 -3.30 2.87
C GLN A 347 15.11 -3.86 4.20
N PHE A 348 15.25 -3.05 5.23
CA PHE A 348 14.49 -3.18 6.47
C PHE A 348 13.89 -1.86 6.86
N ALA A 349 12.80 -1.89 7.60
CA ALA A 349 12.19 -0.74 8.23
C ALA A 349 11.53 -1.17 9.55
N ALA A 350 11.64 -0.35 10.57
CA ALA A 350 10.93 -0.51 11.82
C ALA A 350 10.35 0.83 12.22
N GLN A 351 9.07 0.86 12.59
CA GLN A 351 8.33 2.06 12.96
C GLN A 351 7.45 1.78 14.16
N ALA A 352 7.40 2.72 15.10
CA ALA A 352 6.43 2.75 16.17
C ALA A 352 5.55 3.99 16.05
N GLU A 353 4.31 3.87 16.46
CA GLU A 353 3.29 4.90 16.36
C GLU A 353 2.43 4.90 17.61
N TYR A 354 2.33 6.05 18.25
CA TYR A 354 1.41 6.29 19.35
C TYR A 354 0.19 7.03 18.84
N ARG A 355 -1.00 6.43 19.01
CA ARG A 355 -2.30 6.95 18.57
C ARG A 355 -3.10 7.39 19.78
N LEU A 356 -3.66 8.60 19.71
CA LEU A 356 -4.51 9.19 20.74
C LEU A 356 -5.83 9.64 20.12
N ASP A 357 -6.95 9.02 20.50
CA ASP A 357 -8.29 9.50 20.19
C ASP A 357 -8.69 10.58 21.21
N TRP A 358 -8.52 11.84 20.82
CA TRP A 358 -8.70 12.97 21.73
C TRP A 358 -10.17 13.32 21.96
N ARG A 359 -10.90 13.67 20.89
CA ARG A 359 -12.32 14.09 20.96
C ARG A 359 -13.13 13.56 19.79
N LYS A 360 -14.38 13.21 20.08
CA LYS A 360 -15.46 12.73 19.17
C LYS A 360 -15.01 12.18 17.79
N ARG A 361 -14.26 12.94 17.00
CA ARG A 361 -13.79 12.61 15.64
C ARG A 361 -12.34 12.98 15.39
N ILE A 362 -11.66 13.57 16.38
CA ILE A 362 -10.31 14.09 16.22
C ILE A 362 -9.34 13.23 17.04
N GLY A 363 -8.30 12.78 16.41
CA GLY A 363 -7.18 12.08 17.03
C GLY A 363 -5.84 12.63 16.57
N PHE A 364 -4.80 12.28 17.30
CA PHE A 364 -3.42 12.63 17.04
C PHE A 364 -2.56 11.38 16.99
N VAL A 365 -1.50 11.48 16.22
CA VAL A 365 -0.51 10.42 16.10
C VAL A 365 0.88 11.02 16.19
N ALA A 366 1.75 10.39 16.96
CA ALA A 366 3.19 10.62 16.92
C ALA A 366 3.89 9.33 16.54
N PHE A 367 4.89 9.42 15.68
CA PHE A 367 5.57 8.23 15.19
C PHE A 367 7.05 8.47 14.96
N GLY A 368 7.81 7.40 15.01
CA GLY A 368 9.22 7.40 14.71
C GLY A 368 9.71 6.01 14.35
N GLY A 369 10.83 5.95 13.66
CA GLY A 369 11.40 4.70 13.22
C GLY A 369 12.74 4.85 12.54
N ILE A 370 13.24 3.73 12.07
CA ILE A 370 14.52 3.62 11.39
C ILE A 370 14.48 2.50 10.36
N GLY A 371 15.24 2.64 9.31
CA GLY A 371 15.42 1.60 8.31
C GLY A 371 16.62 1.87 7.44
N GLY A 372 16.68 1.19 6.30
CA GLY A 372 17.75 1.34 5.35
C GLY A 372 17.62 0.41 4.16
N VAL A 373 18.44 0.66 3.16
CA VAL A 373 18.55 -0.16 1.96
C VAL A 373 20.02 -0.51 1.70
N ALA A 374 20.29 -1.72 1.26
CA ALA A 374 21.64 -2.19 0.95
C ALA A 374 21.65 -3.20 -0.21
N ARG A 375 22.81 -3.44 -0.80
CA ARG A 375 22.98 -4.47 -1.84
C ARG A 375 22.97 -5.87 -1.24
N LYS A 376 23.66 -6.05 -0.10
CA LYS A 376 23.75 -7.30 0.69
C LYS A 376 23.43 -7.00 2.15
N TRP A 377 23.12 -7.99 2.93
CA TRP A 377 22.86 -7.85 4.38
C TRP A 377 24.04 -7.28 5.15
N GLY A 378 25.28 -7.66 4.77
CA GLY A 378 26.51 -7.14 5.40
C GLY A 378 26.88 -5.70 5.00
N ASP A 379 26.18 -5.09 4.04
CA ASP A 379 26.50 -3.75 3.54
C ASP A 379 25.73 -2.66 4.30
N PHE A 380 24.90 -3.01 5.27
CA PHE A 380 24.22 -2.02 6.10
C PHE A 380 25.22 -1.31 7.02
N ARG A 381 25.30 0.01 6.89
CA ARG A 381 26.21 0.87 7.66
C ARG A 381 25.39 1.93 8.38
N THR A 382 25.93 2.43 9.48
CA THR A 382 25.26 3.44 10.30
C THR A 382 25.05 4.76 9.56
N ASP A 383 25.95 5.13 8.65
CA ASP A 383 25.86 6.31 7.78
C ASP A 383 24.77 6.18 6.70
N GLY A 384 24.41 4.94 6.33
CA GLY A 384 23.33 4.62 5.39
C GLY A 384 21.95 4.45 6.03
N LEU A 385 21.83 4.54 7.34
CA LEU A 385 20.56 4.43 8.03
C LEU A 385 19.65 5.63 7.78
N LEU A 386 18.36 5.35 7.70
CA LEU A 386 17.30 6.27 7.33
C LEU A 386 16.31 6.43 8.50
N PRO A 387 16.65 7.22 9.54
CA PRO A 387 15.72 7.53 10.61
C PRO A 387 14.63 8.48 10.14
N GLY A 388 13.42 8.34 10.67
CA GLY A 388 12.32 9.25 10.40
C GLY A 388 11.41 9.39 11.60
N ALA A 389 10.83 10.58 11.75
CA ALA A 389 9.88 10.87 12.82
C ALA A 389 8.85 11.89 12.34
N GLY A 390 7.72 11.96 13.00
CA GLY A 390 6.70 12.91 12.66
C GLY A 390 5.46 12.83 13.54
N ALA A 391 4.47 13.62 13.15
CA ALA A 391 3.18 13.65 13.80
C ALA A 391 2.06 13.74 12.75
N GLY A 392 0.85 13.41 13.16
CA GLY A 392 -0.29 13.44 12.26
C GLY A 392 -1.61 13.71 12.97
N LEU A 393 -2.56 14.16 12.17
CA LEU A 393 -3.95 14.36 12.54
C LEU A 393 -4.80 13.22 12.01
N ARG A 394 -5.81 12.88 12.78
CA ARG A 394 -6.85 11.92 12.40
C ARG A 394 -8.21 12.57 12.50
N PHE A 395 -9.00 12.39 11.46
CA PHE A 395 -10.40 12.81 11.46
C PHE A 395 -11.28 11.62 11.11
N THR A 396 -12.10 11.16 12.07
CA THR A 396 -12.96 9.98 11.88
C THR A 396 -14.08 10.27 10.89
N LEU A 397 -14.01 9.68 9.71
CA LEU A 397 -15.03 9.73 8.66
C LEU A 397 -16.23 8.87 9.02
N ASP A 398 -15.96 7.61 9.34
CA ASP A 398 -16.95 6.62 9.75
C ASP A 398 -16.72 6.19 11.19
N LYS A 399 -17.68 6.54 12.08
CA LYS A 399 -17.61 6.18 13.50
C LYS A 399 -17.88 4.68 13.73
N LYS A 400 -18.73 4.06 12.90
CA LYS A 400 -19.11 2.65 13.06
C LYS A 400 -17.90 1.76 12.83
N ASN A 401 -17.11 2.10 11.84
CA ASN A 401 -15.99 1.33 11.37
C ASN A 401 -14.63 1.91 11.81
N HIS A 402 -14.66 3.06 12.51
CA HIS A 402 -13.48 3.80 12.93
C HIS A 402 -12.53 4.05 11.76
N ILE A 403 -13.07 4.52 10.63
CA ILE A 403 -12.28 4.88 9.46
C ILE A 403 -11.85 6.33 9.57
N ASN A 404 -10.55 6.55 9.60
CA ASN A 404 -9.95 7.87 9.76
C ASN A 404 -9.46 8.44 8.41
N TYR A 405 -9.65 9.73 8.21
CA TYR A 405 -8.87 10.54 7.30
C TYR A 405 -7.60 10.96 8.03
N ARG A 406 -6.45 10.75 7.42
CA ARG A 406 -5.16 11.05 8.04
C ARG A 406 -4.41 12.12 7.26
N ILE A 407 -3.71 12.95 8.01
CA ILE A 407 -2.74 13.92 7.51
C ILE A 407 -1.49 13.75 8.36
N ASP A 408 -0.39 13.27 7.78
CA ASP A 408 0.87 13.01 8.47
C ASP A 408 1.95 13.93 7.91
N TYR A 409 2.67 14.62 8.79
CA TYR A 409 3.86 15.38 8.46
C TYR A 409 5.08 14.73 9.10
N ALA A 410 6.06 14.41 8.28
CA ALA A 410 7.20 13.61 8.70
C ALA A 410 8.52 14.18 8.18
N PHE A 411 9.56 13.97 8.97
CA PHE A 411 10.94 14.36 8.72
C PHE A 411 11.80 13.11 8.54
N GLY A 412 12.69 13.14 7.56
CA GLY A 412 13.75 12.16 7.34
C GLY A 412 15.07 12.84 7.03
N ARG A 413 16.15 12.08 6.89
CA ARG A 413 17.49 12.63 6.54
C ARG A 413 17.53 13.31 5.17
N ALA A 414 16.65 12.93 4.25
CA ALA A 414 16.62 13.46 2.89
C ALA A 414 15.63 14.63 2.71
N GLY A 415 14.85 14.95 3.75
CA GLY A 415 13.86 16.01 3.66
C GLY A 415 12.64 15.78 4.55
N ARG A 416 11.51 16.23 4.07
CA ARG A 416 10.23 16.17 4.76
C ARG A 416 9.12 15.78 3.80
N THR A 417 8.11 15.09 4.32
CA THR A 417 6.96 14.65 3.52
C THR A 417 5.65 15.00 4.20
N LEU A 418 4.66 15.37 3.40
CA LEU A 418 3.26 15.47 3.79
C LEU A 418 2.53 14.30 3.13
N SER A 419 1.85 13.49 3.94
CA SER A 419 1.04 12.36 3.48
C SER A 419 -0.40 12.56 3.86
N ILE A 420 -1.30 12.38 2.90
CA ILE A 420 -2.75 12.43 3.10
C ILE A 420 -3.31 11.06 2.68
N GLY A 421 -4.28 10.56 3.45
CA GLY A 421 -4.88 9.26 3.12
C GLY A 421 -6.09 8.92 3.97
N VAL A 422 -6.66 7.73 3.72
CA VAL A 422 -7.77 7.16 4.45
C VAL A 422 -7.30 5.87 5.13
N GLY A 423 -7.71 5.64 6.37
CA GLY A 423 -7.21 4.57 7.23
C GLY A 423 -5.94 4.94 7.99
N GLU A 424 -5.42 4.00 8.78
CA GLU A 424 -4.14 4.16 9.46
C GLU A 424 -2.95 3.83 8.53
N ALA A 425 -1.73 4.16 8.96
CA ALA A 425 -0.55 3.92 8.14
C ALA A 425 -0.23 2.42 8.01
N PHE A 426 -0.58 1.63 9.06
CA PHE A 426 -0.45 0.16 9.10
C PHE A 426 -1.35 -0.45 10.16
#